data_c8362042d9b8371d944533e9a17e7066
#
_entry.id   c8362042d9b8371d944533e9a17e7066
#
_cell.length_a   1.000
_cell.length_b   1.000
_cell.length_c   1.000
_cell.angle_alpha   90.00
_cell.angle_beta   90.00
_cell.angle_gamma   90.00
#
_symmetry.space_group_name_H-M   'P 1'
#
loop_
_entity.id
_entity.type
_entity.pdbx_description
1 polymer ?
#
loop_
_entity_poly.entity_id
_entity_poly.type
_entity_poly.pdbx_seq_one_letter_code
_entity_poly.pdbx_strand_id
1 'polypeptide(L)'
;RSAASAGTMFVNDASQDTSYRTFEVAVMKRPAQGWQVGASYSSTWSNVPIACSTSGSGLGSGTPVVWATSRCLRNPNVAFNTADNTREWQTKLSGAYSLRFGILLSGNYDIRSGAPQARQVVFTGGRTIRSIALDVEPRGSFSLPNTHELDVRAAKRVSLGPARSLEVRVDIYNALNKSTTRAWNLQSGASYLRPSLIMFPRILQIGATLNF
;
A
#
# COMPACT_ATOMS: atom_id res chain seq x y z
N ARG A 1 32.46 25.27 36.22
CA ARG A 1 32.16 25.17 34.77
C ARG A 1 30.71 24.73 34.66
N SER A 2 29.79 25.64 34.31
CA SER A 2 28.39 25.33 34.07
C SER A 2 28.32 24.42 32.85
N ALA A 3 27.70 23.26 33.00
CA ALA A 3 27.35 22.39 31.88
C ALA A 3 26.37 23.17 31.00
N ALA A 4 26.76 23.44 29.77
CA ALA A 4 25.85 24.03 28.80
C ALA A 4 24.65 23.07 28.61
N SER A 5 23.48 23.55 29.00
CA SER A 5 22.24 22.83 28.72
C SER A 5 22.10 22.69 27.21
N ALA A 6 22.22 21.48 26.70
CA ALA A 6 21.93 21.19 25.30
C ALA A 6 20.41 21.24 25.11
N GLY A 7 19.87 22.40 24.88
CA GLY A 7 18.47 22.58 24.51
C GLY A 7 18.20 21.98 23.12
N THR A 8 17.07 21.32 22.97
CA THR A 8 16.57 20.89 21.67
C THR A 8 15.96 22.08 20.96
N MET A 9 16.46 22.45 19.78
CA MET A 9 15.90 23.48 18.93
C MET A 9 15.21 22.86 17.74
N PHE A 10 13.97 23.25 17.50
CA PHE A 10 13.24 22.87 16.28
C PHE A 10 13.54 23.90 15.20
N VAL A 11 14.00 23.47 14.06
CA VAL A 11 14.28 24.31 12.89
C VAL A 11 13.56 23.75 11.68
N ASN A 12 13.05 24.62 10.82
CA ASN A 12 12.56 24.21 9.50
C ASN A 12 13.76 24.10 8.55
N ASP A 13 13.84 22.99 7.85
CA ASP A 13 14.89 22.74 6.86
C ASP A 13 14.27 22.32 5.54
N ALA A 14 14.39 23.17 4.55
CA ALA A 14 13.85 22.94 3.21
C ALA A 14 14.42 21.67 2.53
N SER A 15 15.60 21.21 2.93
CA SER A 15 16.18 19.97 2.42
C SER A 15 15.43 18.70 2.86
N GLN A 16 14.56 18.85 3.87
CA GLN A 16 13.73 17.76 4.42
C GLN A 16 12.26 17.90 4.04
N ASP A 17 11.92 18.86 3.19
CA ASP A 17 10.55 19.03 2.75
C ASP A 17 10.10 17.83 1.93
N THR A 18 9.02 17.20 2.39
CA THR A 18 8.37 16.13 1.66
C THR A 18 7.30 16.71 0.76
N SER A 19 7.31 16.35 -0.51
CA SER A 19 6.29 16.82 -1.45
C SER A 19 5.50 15.64 -2.04
N TYR A 20 4.18 15.85 -2.12
CA TYR A 20 3.24 14.95 -2.76
C TYR A 20 2.44 15.71 -3.81
N ARG A 21 2.30 15.10 -4.99
CA ARG A 21 1.44 15.62 -6.06
C ARG A 21 0.50 14.51 -6.46
N THR A 22 -0.80 14.72 -6.26
CA THR A 22 -1.81 13.72 -6.58
C THR A 22 -2.72 14.24 -7.68
N PHE A 23 -2.95 13.41 -8.68
CA PHE A 23 -4.01 13.55 -9.66
C PHE A 23 -5.07 12.51 -9.37
N GLU A 24 -6.32 12.95 -9.30
CA GLU A 24 -7.45 12.08 -9.05
C GLU A 24 -8.60 12.42 -9.98
N VAL A 25 -9.26 11.38 -10.51
CA VAL A 25 -10.50 11.49 -11.26
C VAL A 25 -11.46 10.40 -10.81
N ALA A 26 -12.73 10.77 -10.63
CA ALA A 26 -13.78 9.83 -10.28
C ALA A 26 -15.03 10.09 -11.10
N VAL A 27 -15.70 9.01 -11.50
CA VAL A 27 -16.97 9.04 -12.21
C VAL A 27 -17.93 8.11 -11.50
N MET A 28 -19.16 8.57 -11.27
CA MET A 28 -20.18 7.77 -10.63
C MET A 28 -21.52 7.92 -11.37
N LYS A 29 -22.08 6.79 -11.78
CA LYS A 29 -23.47 6.69 -12.18
C LYS A 29 -24.30 6.25 -10.98
N ARG A 30 -25.23 7.13 -10.56
CA ARG A 30 -26.18 6.85 -9.48
C ARG A 30 -27.14 5.71 -9.88
N PRO A 31 -27.71 4.99 -8.89
CA PRO A 31 -28.66 3.93 -9.14
C PRO A 31 -29.83 4.42 -10.00
N ALA A 32 -29.95 3.88 -11.19
CA ALA A 32 -31.07 4.11 -12.10
C ALA A 32 -31.19 2.93 -13.06
N GLN A 33 -32.38 2.57 -13.46
CA GLN A 33 -32.67 1.47 -14.40
C GLN A 33 -32.05 0.13 -13.95
N GLY A 34 -31.97 -0.10 -12.63
CA GLY A 34 -31.45 -1.34 -12.05
C GLY A 34 -29.93 -1.46 -11.98
N TRP A 35 -29.15 -0.44 -12.33
CA TRP A 35 -27.69 -0.53 -12.24
C TRP A 35 -27.03 0.76 -11.74
N GLN A 36 -25.88 0.58 -11.15
CA GLN A 36 -24.96 1.63 -10.72
C GLN A 36 -23.52 1.23 -11.02
N VAL A 37 -22.68 2.22 -11.27
CA VAL A 37 -21.25 2.02 -11.46
C VAL A 37 -20.48 3.21 -10.91
N GLY A 38 -19.34 2.94 -10.30
CA GLY A 38 -18.35 3.92 -9.88
C GLY A 38 -16.98 3.52 -10.40
N ALA A 39 -16.25 4.47 -10.91
CA ALA A 39 -14.86 4.30 -11.32
C ALA A 39 -14.02 5.45 -10.77
N SER A 40 -12.83 5.15 -10.28
CA SER A 40 -11.87 6.17 -9.88
C SER A 40 -10.45 5.76 -10.27
N TYR A 41 -9.67 6.76 -10.57
CA TYR A 41 -8.24 6.63 -10.80
C TYR A 41 -7.52 7.69 -9.99
N SER A 42 -6.46 7.29 -9.29
CA SER A 42 -5.57 8.21 -8.61
C SER A 42 -4.12 7.88 -8.93
N SER A 43 -3.28 8.90 -9.04
CA SER A 43 -1.84 8.75 -9.20
C SER A 43 -1.14 9.79 -8.35
N THR A 44 -0.24 9.33 -7.48
CA THR A 44 0.52 10.17 -6.57
C THR A 44 2.01 10.06 -6.89
N TRP A 45 2.62 11.19 -7.12
CA TRP A 45 4.07 11.34 -7.18
C TRP A 45 4.53 11.84 -5.82
N SER A 46 5.49 11.16 -5.26
CA SER A 46 6.07 11.52 -3.96
C SER A 46 7.57 11.77 -4.12
N ASN A 47 8.03 12.82 -3.45
CA ASN A 47 9.45 13.10 -3.23
C ASN A 47 9.64 13.18 -1.71
N VAL A 48 10.26 12.15 -1.16
CA VAL A 48 10.49 12.03 0.28
C VAL A 48 11.98 12.01 0.53
N PRO A 49 12.55 13.07 1.12
CA PRO A 49 13.97 13.06 1.49
C PRO A 49 14.29 11.90 2.41
N ILE A 50 15.42 11.26 2.17
CA ILE A 50 15.86 10.16 3.04
C ILE A 50 16.28 10.75 4.38
N ALA A 51 15.47 10.49 5.40
CA ALA A 51 15.75 10.97 6.74
C ALA A 51 17.03 10.34 7.30
N CYS A 52 17.85 11.16 7.93
CA CYS A 52 19.00 10.69 8.68
C CYS A 52 18.53 9.99 9.96
N SER A 53 18.34 8.67 9.92
CA SER A 53 17.97 7.91 11.11
C SER A 53 19.19 7.67 12.00
N THR A 54 19.04 7.99 13.29
CA THR A 54 20.06 7.67 14.31
C THR A 54 19.91 6.27 14.88
N SER A 55 18.79 5.62 14.67
CA SER A 55 18.52 4.24 15.04
C SER A 55 18.79 3.34 13.84
N GLY A 56 19.67 2.38 13.97
CA GLY A 56 20.05 1.41 12.95
C GLY A 56 18.96 0.41 12.55
N SER A 57 17.71 0.79 12.68
CA SER A 57 16.56 0.01 12.30
C SER A 57 15.89 0.69 11.11
N GLY A 58 16.14 0.16 9.94
CA GLY A 58 15.30 0.23 8.77
C GLY A 58 14.74 1.59 8.35
N LEU A 59 14.96 1.91 7.13
CA LEU A 59 14.18 2.88 6.36
C LEU A 59 12.67 2.66 6.63
N GLY A 60 12.00 3.68 7.15
CA GLY A 60 10.55 3.67 7.18
C GLY A 60 9.86 3.89 8.52
N SER A 61 10.57 4.15 9.59
CA SER A 61 9.94 4.60 10.83
C SER A 61 9.97 6.13 10.89
N GLY A 62 8.80 6.75 10.88
CA GLY A 62 8.60 8.20 10.98
C GLY A 62 9.01 8.83 12.33
N THR A 63 10.19 8.49 12.82
CA THR A 63 10.78 9.15 13.98
C THR A 63 11.38 10.49 13.56
N PRO A 64 11.09 11.57 14.28
CA PRO A 64 11.60 12.88 13.94
C PRO A 64 13.13 12.88 13.92
N VAL A 65 13.67 13.41 12.84
CA VAL A 65 15.10 13.52 12.62
C VAL A 65 15.70 14.51 13.59
N VAL A 66 16.56 14.03 14.47
CA VAL A 66 17.31 14.91 15.36
C VAL A 66 18.54 15.44 14.61
N TRP A 67 18.52 16.73 14.34
CA TRP A 67 19.58 17.45 13.65
C TRP A 67 20.89 17.42 14.39
N ALA A 68 21.84 16.70 13.86
CA ALA A 68 23.24 17.02 13.98
C ALA A 68 23.88 16.65 12.65
N THR A 69 24.38 17.61 11.93
CA THR A 69 25.05 17.47 10.63
C THR A 69 26.08 16.32 10.59
N SER A 70 26.69 16.03 11.71
CA SER A 70 27.64 14.89 11.86
C SER A 70 26.95 13.51 11.93
N ARG A 71 25.66 13.42 12.19
CA ARG A 71 24.93 12.13 12.31
C ARG A 71 24.31 11.67 11.00
N CYS A 72 23.98 12.61 10.10
CA CYS A 72 23.54 12.31 8.74
C CYS A 72 24.62 11.56 7.96
N LEU A 73 25.86 11.88 8.18
CA LEU A 73 27.01 11.20 7.56
C LEU A 73 27.17 9.72 7.97
N ARG A 74 26.39 9.25 8.95
CA ARG A 74 26.43 7.86 9.41
C ARG A 74 25.44 6.94 8.72
N ASN A 75 24.50 7.49 7.96
CA ASN A 75 23.63 6.68 7.11
C ASN A 75 24.19 6.69 5.68
N PRO A 76 24.88 5.64 5.25
CA PRO A 76 25.50 5.60 3.95
C PRO A 76 24.46 5.60 2.80
N ASN A 77 23.19 5.29 3.07
CA ASN A 77 22.14 5.40 2.06
C ASN A 77 21.95 6.84 1.57
N VAL A 78 22.22 7.84 2.42
CA VAL A 78 22.14 9.27 2.03
C VAL A 78 23.18 9.62 0.97
N ALA A 79 24.31 8.94 0.93
CA ALA A 79 25.34 9.18 -0.09
C ALA A 79 24.93 8.70 -1.50
N PHE A 80 24.03 7.73 -1.58
CA PHE A 80 23.55 7.15 -2.86
C PHE A 80 22.19 7.67 -3.25
N ASN A 81 21.33 7.98 -2.28
CA ASN A 81 19.96 8.43 -2.46
C ASN A 81 19.67 9.61 -1.55
N THR A 82 19.42 10.76 -2.12
CA THR A 82 19.03 11.97 -1.35
C THR A 82 17.54 12.05 -1.10
N ALA A 83 16.73 11.42 -1.96
CA ALA A 83 15.28 11.36 -1.82
C ALA A 83 14.69 10.17 -2.56
N ASP A 84 13.60 9.64 -2.04
CA ASP A 84 12.76 8.65 -2.71
C ASP A 84 11.79 9.37 -3.66
N ASN A 85 12.08 9.33 -4.97
CA ASN A 85 11.20 9.83 -6.02
C ASN A 85 10.38 8.65 -6.57
N THR A 86 9.14 8.54 -6.15
CA THR A 86 8.31 7.40 -6.51
C THR A 86 6.96 7.83 -7.06
N ARG A 87 6.35 6.95 -7.82
CA ARG A 87 4.99 7.11 -8.32
C ARG A 87 4.18 5.87 -8.03
N GLU A 88 3.04 6.07 -7.37
CA GLU A 88 2.07 5.02 -7.12
C GLU A 88 0.73 5.42 -7.73
N TRP A 89 0.00 4.45 -8.25
CA TRP A 89 -1.32 4.68 -8.82
C TRP A 89 -2.28 3.56 -8.46
N GLN A 90 -3.57 3.90 -8.44
CA GLN A 90 -4.65 2.99 -8.16
C GLN A 90 -5.85 3.27 -9.05
N THR A 91 -6.49 2.22 -9.52
CA THR A 91 -7.79 2.26 -10.21
C THR A 91 -8.77 1.42 -9.43
N LYS A 92 -9.93 1.97 -9.16
CA LYS A 92 -11.05 1.25 -8.54
C LYS A 92 -12.24 1.30 -9.47
N LEU A 93 -12.87 0.15 -9.68
CA LEU A 93 -14.11 0.01 -10.43
C LEU A 93 -15.09 -0.77 -9.55
N SER A 94 -16.25 -0.20 -9.29
CA SER A 94 -17.31 -0.86 -8.53
C SER A 94 -18.63 -0.76 -9.27
N GLY A 95 -19.46 -1.79 -9.15
CA GLY A 95 -20.76 -1.78 -9.79
C GLY A 95 -21.75 -2.73 -9.13
N ALA A 96 -23.01 -2.44 -9.36
CA ALA A 96 -24.11 -3.34 -8.97
C ALA A 96 -25.17 -3.33 -10.04
N TYR A 97 -25.79 -4.48 -10.26
CA TYR A 97 -26.87 -4.70 -11.21
C TYR A 97 -27.98 -5.53 -10.59
N SER A 98 -29.17 -4.98 -10.58
CA SER A 98 -30.38 -5.66 -10.11
C SER A 98 -31.00 -6.46 -11.26
N LEU A 99 -30.88 -7.75 -11.18
CA LEU A 99 -31.51 -8.69 -12.10
C LEU A 99 -33.00 -8.88 -11.76
N ARG A 100 -33.73 -9.50 -12.68
CA ARG A 100 -35.11 -9.96 -12.43
C ARG A 100 -35.10 -10.99 -11.29
N PHE A 101 -36.24 -11.18 -10.66
CA PHE A 101 -36.46 -12.14 -9.55
C PHE A 101 -35.70 -11.83 -8.25
N GLY A 102 -35.36 -10.54 -8.01
CA GLY A 102 -34.75 -10.08 -6.76
C GLY A 102 -33.29 -10.52 -6.57
N ILE A 103 -32.59 -10.78 -7.67
CA ILE A 103 -31.16 -11.07 -7.65
C ILE A 103 -30.38 -9.77 -7.83
N LEU A 104 -29.43 -9.51 -6.92
CA LEU A 104 -28.48 -8.42 -7.00
C LEU A 104 -27.08 -9.00 -7.28
N LEU A 105 -26.48 -8.58 -8.37
CA LEU A 105 -25.06 -8.83 -8.65
C LEU A 105 -24.28 -7.57 -8.33
N SER A 106 -23.16 -7.69 -7.64
CA SER A 106 -22.24 -6.58 -7.40
C SER A 106 -20.81 -7.04 -7.51
N GLY A 107 -19.93 -6.13 -7.83
CA GLY A 107 -18.51 -6.41 -7.92
C GLY A 107 -17.66 -5.18 -7.64
N ASN A 108 -16.45 -5.43 -7.22
CA ASN A 108 -15.43 -4.43 -6.99
C ASN A 108 -14.11 -4.93 -7.61
N TYR A 109 -13.51 -4.12 -8.46
CA TYR A 109 -12.23 -4.41 -9.08
C TYR A 109 -11.23 -3.32 -8.70
N ASP A 110 -10.20 -3.72 -7.99
CA ASP A 110 -9.11 -2.86 -7.54
C ASP A 110 -7.83 -3.25 -8.29
N ILE A 111 -7.22 -2.26 -8.93
CA ILE A 111 -5.91 -2.40 -9.57
C ILE A 111 -5.00 -1.34 -8.96
N ARG A 112 -3.86 -1.75 -8.47
CA ARG A 112 -2.86 -0.81 -7.96
C ARG A 112 -1.46 -1.16 -8.41
N SER A 113 -0.64 -0.13 -8.56
CA SER A 113 0.78 -0.29 -8.85
C SER A 113 1.45 -1.08 -7.74
N GLY A 114 2.46 -1.84 -8.10
CA GLY A 114 3.37 -2.42 -7.13
C GLY A 114 4.18 -1.35 -6.41
N ALA A 115 4.45 -1.57 -5.13
CA ALA A 115 5.27 -0.67 -4.34
C ALA A 115 6.69 -0.57 -4.91
N PRO A 116 7.28 0.64 -4.98
CA PRO A 116 8.65 0.84 -5.44
C PRO A 116 9.65 0.19 -4.49
N GLN A 117 10.67 -0.44 -5.04
CA GLN A 117 11.68 -1.20 -4.32
C GLN A 117 13.09 -0.80 -4.75
N ALA A 118 14.07 -1.19 -3.94
CA ALA A 118 15.50 -1.11 -4.24
C ALA A 118 16.20 -2.36 -3.72
N ARG A 119 17.27 -2.77 -4.40
CA ARG A 119 18.11 -3.88 -3.94
C ARG A 119 18.93 -3.45 -2.72
N GLN A 120 19.05 -4.35 -1.76
CA GLN A 120 19.72 -4.09 -0.49
C GLN A 120 20.91 -5.03 -0.27
N VAL A 121 21.91 -4.52 0.44
CA VAL A 121 22.98 -5.30 1.03
C VAL A 121 22.94 -5.07 2.54
N VAL A 122 23.03 -6.15 3.30
CA VAL A 122 23.11 -6.06 4.75
C VAL A 122 24.58 -6.07 5.17
N PHE A 123 25.04 -4.95 5.71
CA PHE A 123 26.34 -4.87 6.35
C PHE A 123 26.22 -5.33 7.80
N THR A 124 27.16 -6.20 8.25
CA THR A 124 27.24 -6.69 9.62
C THR A 124 28.66 -6.56 10.14
N GLY A 125 28.83 -6.50 11.45
CA GLY A 125 30.15 -6.52 12.10
C GLY A 125 30.75 -5.16 12.43
N GLY A 126 29.98 -4.07 12.32
CA GLY A 126 30.43 -2.75 12.76
C GLY A 126 30.45 -2.62 14.28
N ARG A 127 31.43 -1.90 14.82
CA ARG A 127 31.53 -1.64 16.28
C ARG A 127 30.38 -0.80 16.81
N THR A 128 29.97 0.22 16.07
CA THR A 128 28.92 1.16 16.46
C THR A 128 27.56 0.77 15.90
N ILE A 129 27.53 0.29 14.66
CA ILE A 129 26.34 -0.20 13.95
C ILE A 129 26.59 -1.69 13.70
N ARG A 130 25.90 -2.54 14.44
CA ARG A 130 26.08 -4.00 14.34
C ARG A 130 25.57 -4.56 13.03
N SER A 131 24.47 -4.01 12.53
CA SER A 131 23.86 -4.39 11.27
C SER A 131 23.10 -3.21 10.68
N ILE A 132 23.22 -3.01 9.38
CA ILE A 132 22.48 -2.01 8.63
C ILE A 132 22.18 -2.54 7.23
N ALA A 133 20.93 -2.35 6.78
CA ALA A 133 20.57 -2.58 5.40
C ALA A 133 20.88 -1.32 4.57
N LEU A 134 21.61 -1.49 3.50
CA LEU A 134 22.03 -0.44 2.58
C LEU A 134 21.32 -0.64 1.25
N ASP A 135 20.60 0.36 0.78
CA ASP A 135 20.10 0.37 -0.59
C ASP A 135 21.27 0.61 -1.55
N VAL A 136 21.50 -0.34 -2.44
CA VAL A 136 22.59 -0.25 -3.44
C VAL A 136 22.10 0.32 -4.77
N GLU A 137 20.82 0.62 -4.87
CA GLU A 137 20.15 1.23 -5.99
C GLU A 137 19.15 2.28 -5.49
N PRO A 138 18.81 3.30 -6.30
CA PRO A 138 17.75 4.25 -5.94
C PRO A 138 16.42 3.52 -5.70
N ARG A 139 15.66 3.96 -4.69
CA ARG A 139 14.33 3.43 -4.46
C ARG A 139 13.43 3.74 -5.65
N GLY A 140 12.74 2.71 -6.14
CA GLY A 140 11.96 2.80 -7.37
C GLY A 140 12.72 2.34 -8.62
N SER A 141 13.97 1.86 -8.51
CA SER A 141 14.69 1.23 -9.62
C SER A 141 13.93 0.04 -10.19
N PHE A 142 13.12 -0.61 -9.38
CA PHE A 142 12.10 -1.58 -9.79
C PHE A 142 10.90 -1.51 -8.85
N SER A 143 9.81 -2.17 -9.24
CA SER A 143 8.57 -2.20 -8.43
C SER A 143 8.05 -3.63 -8.32
N LEU A 144 7.31 -3.89 -7.26
CA LEU A 144 6.51 -5.11 -7.16
C LEU A 144 5.54 -5.20 -8.34
N PRO A 145 5.06 -6.40 -8.69
CA PRO A 145 4.01 -6.57 -9.68
C PRO A 145 2.74 -5.80 -9.30
N ASN A 146 2.02 -5.31 -10.31
CA ASN A 146 0.71 -4.70 -10.09
C ASN A 146 -0.25 -5.70 -9.47
N THR A 147 -1.01 -5.24 -8.49
CA THR A 147 -2.02 -6.04 -7.80
C THR A 147 -3.35 -5.91 -8.53
N HIS A 148 -4.02 -7.02 -8.76
CA HIS A 148 -5.35 -7.10 -9.36
C HIS A 148 -6.25 -7.90 -8.42
N GLU A 149 -7.28 -7.29 -7.90
CA GLU A 149 -8.22 -7.90 -6.96
C GLU A 149 -9.65 -7.68 -7.47
N LEU A 150 -10.34 -8.77 -7.76
CA LEU A 150 -11.72 -8.76 -8.19
C LEU A 150 -12.55 -9.51 -7.16
N ASP A 151 -13.47 -8.79 -6.53
CA ASP A 151 -14.47 -9.36 -5.64
C ASP A 151 -15.84 -9.29 -6.29
N VAL A 152 -16.60 -10.36 -6.19
CA VAL A 152 -17.96 -10.43 -6.74
C VAL A 152 -18.91 -10.99 -5.70
N ARG A 153 -20.14 -10.47 -5.71
CA ARG A 153 -21.24 -10.91 -4.86
C ARG A 153 -22.48 -11.13 -5.68
N ALA A 154 -23.15 -12.24 -5.43
CA ALA A 154 -24.52 -12.50 -5.85
C ALA A 154 -25.39 -12.62 -4.60
N ALA A 155 -26.45 -11.82 -4.52
CA ALA A 155 -27.42 -11.88 -3.42
C ALA A 155 -28.83 -12.04 -3.97
N LYS A 156 -29.65 -12.84 -3.28
CA LYS A 156 -31.06 -13.01 -3.61
C LYS A 156 -31.90 -12.76 -2.36
N ARG A 157 -32.83 -11.83 -2.47
CA ARG A 157 -33.80 -11.54 -1.43
C ARG A 157 -35.13 -12.21 -1.76
N VAL A 158 -35.64 -13.00 -0.82
CA VAL A 158 -36.93 -13.68 -0.91
C VAL A 158 -37.83 -13.10 0.19
N SER A 159 -39.02 -12.60 -0.19
CA SER A 159 -40.02 -12.18 0.77
C SER A 159 -40.72 -13.42 1.34
N LEU A 160 -40.79 -13.51 2.66
CA LEU A 160 -41.45 -14.59 3.39
C LEU A 160 -42.78 -14.14 4.00
N GLY A 161 -43.24 -12.92 3.64
CA GLY A 161 -44.48 -12.33 4.14
C GLY A 161 -44.38 -10.80 4.27
N PRO A 162 -45.38 -10.11 4.83
CA PRO A 162 -45.41 -8.64 4.85
C PRO A 162 -44.22 -7.97 5.57
N ALA A 163 -43.68 -8.63 6.63
CA ALA A 163 -42.60 -8.06 7.44
C ALA A 163 -41.35 -8.96 7.48
N ARG A 164 -41.31 -10.06 6.73
CA ARG A 164 -40.23 -11.05 6.81
C ARG A 164 -39.54 -11.22 5.48
N SER A 165 -38.22 -11.23 5.46
CA SER A 165 -37.45 -11.53 4.26
C SER A 165 -36.18 -12.30 4.58
N LEU A 166 -35.83 -13.22 3.70
CA LEU A 166 -34.58 -13.96 3.72
C LEU A 166 -33.68 -13.47 2.60
N GLU A 167 -32.48 -13.04 2.94
CA GLU A 167 -31.44 -12.74 1.96
C GLU A 167 -30.37 -13.83 2.01
N VAL A 168 -30.13 -14.45 0.87
CA VAL A 168 -29.01 -15.40 0.70
C VAL A 168 -27.99 -14.75 -0.19
N ARG A 169 -26.71 -14.81 0.20
CA ARG A 169 -25.61 -14.23 -0.56
C ARG A 169 -24.45 -15.20 -0.73
N VAL A 170 -23.78 -15.05 -1.84
CA VAL A 170 -22.54 -15.74 -2.18
C VAL A 170 -21.52 -14.67 -2.52
N ASP A 171 -20.41 -14.66 -1.80
CA ASP A 171 -19.29 -13.75 -1.98
C ASP A 171 -18.07 -14.54 -2.47
N ILE A 172 -17.41 -14.03 -3.51
CA ILE A 172 -16.17 -14.58 -4.03
C ILE A 172 -15.12 -13.49 -3.97
N TYR A 173 -14.17 -13.64 -3.06
CA TYR A 173 -13.03 -12.74 -2.92
C TYR A 173 -11.87 -13.26 -3.77
N ASN A 174 -11.12 -12.34 -4.37
CA ASN A 174 -10.07 -12.64 -5.34
C ASN A 174 -10.55 -13.62 -6.42
N ALA A 175 -11.66 -13.28 -7.09
CA ALA A 175 -12.31 -14.14 -8.09
C ALA A 175 -11.35 -14.56 -9.23
N LEU A 176 -10.38 -13.71 -9.56
CA LEU A 176 -9.33 -14.00 -10.54
C LEU A 176 -8.32 -15.03 -10.06
N ASN A 177 -8.30 -15.33 -8.75
CA ASN A 177 -7.33 -16.21 -8.10
C ASN A 177 -5.87 -15.82 -8.41
N LYS A 178 -5.59 -14.50 -8.43
CA LYS A 178 -4.22 -14.02 -8.64
C LYS A 178 -3.40 -14.21 -7.37
N SER A 179 -2.21 -14.79 -7.53
CA SER A 179 -1.23 -14.98 -6.47
C SER A 179 -0.08 -13.97 -6.57
N THR A 180 -0.43 -12.71 -6.83
CA THR A 180 0.56 -11.64 -7.00
C THR A 180 1.45 -11.52 -5.77
N THR A 181 2.75 -11.42 -5.99
CA THR A 181 3.73 -11.19 -4.93
C THR A 181 3.54 -9.81 -4.33
N ARG A 182 3.45 -9.75 -3.01
CA ARG A 182 3.28 -8.51 -2.23
C ARG A 182 4.53 -8.09 -1.47
N ALA A 183 5.49 -8.99 -1.34
CA ALA A 183 6.81 -8.68 -0.80
C ALA A 183 7.85 -9.64 -1.37
N TRP A 184 9.04 -9.11 -1.64
CA TRP A 184 10.22 -9.86 -2.00
C TRP A 184 11.29 -9.75 -0.92
N ASN A 185 12.19 -10.72 -0.90
CA ASN A 185 13.46 -10.53 -0.21
C ASN A 185 14.34 -9.62 -1.09
N LEU A 186 14.66 -8.45 -0.56
CA LEU A 186 15.45 -7.43 -1.28
C LEU A 186 16.94 -7.56 -1.03
N GLN A 187 17.35 -8.43 -0.11
CA GLN A 187 18.75 -8.62 0.24
C GLN A 187 19.47 -9.36 -0.89
N SER A 188 20.61 -8.81 -1.29
CA SER A 188 21.50 -9.44 -2.28
C SER A 188 21.97 -10.81 -1.77
N GLY A 189 22.00 -11.81 -2.65
CA GLY A 189 22.37 -13.17 -2.33
C GLY A 189 21.45 -14.20 -2.97
N ALA A 190 21.56 -15.46 -2.55
CA ALA A 190 20.83 -16.58 -3.13
C ALA A 190 19.29 -16.50 -2.98
N SER A 191 18.79 -15.70 -2.06
CA SER A 191 17.37 -15.48 -1.83
C SER A 191 16.83 -14.17 -2.41
N TYR A 192 17.65 -13.42 -3.15
CA TYR A 192 17.22 -12.19 -3.79
C TYR A 192 16.02 -12.40 -4.72
N LEU A 193 15.00 -11.52 -4.61
CA LEU A 193 13.73 -11.58 -5.32
C LEU A 193 12.88 -12.85 -5.05
N ARG A 194 13.20 -13.63 -4.03
CA ARG A 194 12.26 -14.67 -3.58
C ARG A 194 11.04 -14.04 -2.94
N PRO A 195 9.83 -14.45 -3.33
CA PRO A 195 8.60 -14.00 -2.69
C PRO A 195 8.61 -14.35 -1.20
N SER A 196 8.35 -13.36 -0.35
CA SER A 196 8.17 -13.54 1.09
C SER A 196 6.71 -13.38 1.50
N LEU A 197 5.89 -12.73 0.66
CA LEU A 197 4.45 -12.58 0.84
C LEU A 197 3.77 -12.59 -0.53
N ILE A 198 2.67 -13.33 -0.65
CA ILE A 198 1.79 -13.35 -1.81
C ILE A 198 0.37 -12.97 -1.41
N MET A 199 -0.47 -12.63 -2.39
CA MET A 199 -1.89 -12.40 -2.18
C MET A 199 -2.58 -13.68 -1.66
N PHE A 200 -3.62 -13.49 -0.85
CA PHE A 200 -4.48 -14.59 -0.41
C PHE A 200 -5.17 -15.24 -1.62
N PRO A 201 -5.39 -16.57 -1.56
CA PRO A 201 -6.10 -17.29 -2.60
C PRO A 201 -7.56 -16.85 -2.65
N ARG A 202 -8.29 -17.32 -3.67
CA ARG A 202 -9.73 -17.14 -3.78
C ARG A 202 -10.44 -17.70 -2.54
N ILE A 203 -11.39 -16.92 -2.02
CA ILE A 203 -12.22 -17.32 -0.89
C ILE A 203 -13.67 -17.26 -1.34
N LEU A 204 -14.41 -18.34 -1.10
CA LEU A 204 -15.86 -18.41 -1.27
C LEU A 204 -16.52 -18.31 0.11
N GLN A 205 -17.46 -17.40 0.24
CA GLN A 205 -18.27 -17.24 1.45
C GLN A 205 -19.76 -17.32 1.10
N ILE A 206 -20.51 -18.07 1.87
CA ILE A 206 -21.97 -18.15 1.77
C ILE A 206 -22.55 -17.58 3.05
N GLY A 207 -23.53 -16.68 2.92
CA GLY A 207 -24.21 -16.06 4.05
C GLY A 207 -25.72 -16.02 3.85
N ALA A 208 -26.45 -16.06 4.96
CA ALA A 208 -27.89 -15.86 4.98
C ALA A 208 -28.27 -14.86 6.07
N THR A 209 -29.22 -13.98 5.80
CA THR A 209 -29.72 -12.99 6.75
C THR A 209 -31.24 -13.06 6.75
N LEU A 210 -31.83 -13.32 7.90
CA LEU A 210 -33.28 -13.31 8.11
C LEU A 210 -33.67 -11.99 8.78
N ASN A 211 -34.59 -11.26 8.16
CA ASN A 211 -35.20 -10.06 8.72
C ASN A 211 -36.64 -10.40 9.10
N PHE A 212 -37.03 -10.01 10.31
CA PHE A 212 -38.38 -10.28 10.85
C PHE A 212 -38.88 -9.11 11.69
#